data_fcb7b91ffb89eafaaf18a1434a33e7ed
#
_entry.id   fcb7b91ffb89eafaaf18a1434a33e7ed
#
_cell.length_a   1.000
_cell.length_b   1.000
_cell.length_c   1.000
_cell.angle_alpha   90.00
_cell.angle_beta   90.00
_cell.angle_gamma   90.00
#
_symmetry.space_group_name_H-M   'P 1'
#
loop_
_entity.id
_entity.type
_entity.pdbx_description
1 polymer ?
#
loop_
_entity_poly.entity_id
_entity_poly.type
_entity_poly.pdbx_seq_one_letter_code
_entity_poly.pdbx_strand_id
1 'polypeptide(L)'
;MTKKMPFSVLAALTAVSFQLHAAELPADIEWVSNNNEPLFASEEAVYGGTYRTYIESFPQTLRSVGPDANSGLRQYLMDGTPKMAQRHPNTGKWIPQLAKSWAFGEDNKTVYFKLDDTAKWSDGEKITADDYVFMMQYYTSKDIIDPWYNDFFTNSIVSVEKIDDYTIRVNLAVAQSHDSLMVMINMPSNGFQPRPKHFFKGEKDENNDGMPDNFVRKFNFKAEPTAAPYYLDKVKKGKSVTFKHVGEDWWGYNNRYYKNRYNVEKVRITVIRDPDIAMKHFEKGNLDYFEMVLPSFWHDKTNTDVYKKRLYPKVLGIQPITTRRWWRMDEYGNAFVG
;
A
#
# COMPACT_ATOMS: atom_id res chain seq x y z
N MET A 1 -14.69 -46.66 -68.91
CA MET A 1 -13.99 -45.34 -68.87
C MET A 1 -14.80 -44.37 -68.05
N THR A 2 -14.47 -44.25 -66.79
CA THR A 2 -15.18 -43.37 -65.81
C THR A 2 -14.18 -42.33 -65.31
N LYS A 3 -14.33 -41.07 -65.74
CA LYS A 3 -13.52 -39.91 -65.31
C LYS A 3 -13.91 -39.53 -63.89
N LYS A 4 -12.97 -39.58 -62.96
CA LYS A 4 -13.07 -38.97 -61.67
C LYS A 4 -12.68 -37.47 -61.78
N MET A 5 -13.56 -36.57 -61.35
CA MET A 5 -13.28 -35.14 -61.06
C MET A 5 -12.68 -35.00 -59.68
N PRO A 6 -11.66 -34.14 -59.48
CA PRO A 6 -11.22 -33.81 -58.13
C PRO A 6 -12.01 -32.62 -57.58
N PHE A 7 -12.60 -32.78 -56.40
CA PHE A 7 -13.16 -31.69 -55.61
C PHE A 7 -12.01 -31.03 -54.86
N SER A 8 -11.70 -29.77 -55.26
CA SER A 8 -10.83 -28.90 -54.48
C SER A 8 -11.70 -28.12 -53.46
N VAL A 9 -11.60 -28.50 -52.20
CA VAL A 9 -12.21 -27.72 -51.11
C VAL A 9 -11.22 -26.58 -50.73
N LEU A 10 -11.57 -25.35 -51.11
CA LEU A 10 -10.85 -24.15 -50.71
C LEU A 10 -11.32 -23.81 -49.30
N ALA A 11 -10.52 -24.12 -48.28
CA ALA A 11 -10.78 -23.69 -46.91
C ALA A 11 -10.37 -22.22 -46.77
N ALA A 12 -11.32 -21.32 -46.72
CA ALA A 12 -11.08 -19.94 -46.37
C ALA A 12 -10.83 -19.81 -44.84
N LEU A 13 -9.57 -19.65 -44.45
CA LEU A 13 -9.21 -19.24 -43.09
C LEU A 13 -9.56 -17.77 -42.94
N THR A 14 -10.69 -17.48 -42.28
CA THR A 14 -10.97 -16.13 -41.73
C THR A 14 -10.08 -15.95 -40.52
N ALA A 15 -8.99 -15.20 -40.69
CA ALA A 15 -8.21 -14.67 -39.59
C ALA A 15 -9.06 -13.64 -38.85
N VAL A 16 -9.63 -14.01 -37.70
CA VAL A 16 -10.23 -13.05 -36.76
C VAL A 16 -9.07 -12.33 -36.10
N SER A 17 -8.72 -11.16 -36.64
CA SER A 17 -7.82 -10.24 -35.93
C SER A 17 -8.57 -9.70 -34.73
N PHE A 18 -8.20 -10.19 -33.53
CA PHE A 18 -8.51 -9.50 -32.28
C PHE A 18 -7.72 -8.18 -32.28
N GLN A 19 -8.37 -7.12 -32.70
CA GLN A 19 -7.88 -5.79 -32.40
C GLN A 19 -8.00 -5.61 -30.89
N LEU A 20 -6.86 -5.63 -30.19
CA LEU A 20 -6.78 -5.06 -28.85
C LEU A 20 -7.14 -3.56 -29.02
N HIS A 21 -8.40 -3.21 -28.77
CA HIS A 21 -8.76 -1.82 -28.60
C HIS A 21 -8.04 -1.35 -27.33
N ALA A 22 -7.10 -0.42 -27.49
CA ALA A 22 -6.61 0.33 -26.37
C ALA A 22 -7.82 0.93 -25.63
N ALA A 23 -7.83 0.85 -24.32
CA ALA A 23 -8.91 1.42 -23.54
C ALA A 23 -8.95 2.94 -23.79
N GLU A 24 -10.05 3.44 -24.36
CA GLU A 24 -10.21 4.86 -24.65
C GLU A 24 -10.90 5.57 -23.49
N LEU A 25 -10.52 6.84 -23.27
CA LEU A 25 -11.22 7.72 -22.33
C LEU A 25 -12.54 8.17 -22.95
N PRO A 26 -13.67 8.22 -22.19
CA PRO A 26 -14.87 8.90 -22.63
C PRO A 26 -14.60 10.38 -22.97
N ALA A 27 -15.22 10.89 -24.04
CA ALA A 27 -14.96 12.25 -24.52
C ALA A 27 -15.33 13.34 -23.50
N ASP A 28 -16.38 13.12 -22.72
CA ASP A 28 -16.95 14.08 -21.77
C ASP A 28 -16.65 13.71 -20.29
N ILE A 29 -15.47 13.11 -20.02
CA ILE A 29 -15.12 12.67 -18.68
C ILE A 29 -14.82 13.84 -17.73
N GLU A 30 -15.49 13.88 -16.59
CA GLU A 30 -15.30 14.92 -15.57
C GLU A 30 -14.26 14.49 -14.53
N TRP A 31 -13.15 15.23 -14.48
CA TRP A 31 -12.04 14.95 -13.55
C TRP A 31 -12.18 15.68 -12.23
N VAL A 32 -12.05 14.93 -11.13
CA VAL A 32 -12.06 15.42 -9.74
C VAL A 32 -10.64 15.36 -9.17
N SER A 33 -10.19 16.39 -8.46
CA SER A 33 -8.88 16.41 -7.82
C SER A 33 -8.89 16.87 -6.36
N ASN A 34 -9.88 17.66 -5.91
CA ASN A 34 -9.99 18.23 -4.56
C ASN A 34 -8.66 18.82 -4.04
N ASN A 35 -7.91 19.47 -4.93
CA ASN A 35 -6.55 19.92 -4.63
C ASN A 35 -6.52 21.25 -3.83
N ASN A 36 -7.69 21.76 -3.40
CA ASN A 36 -7.87 23.02 -2.68
C ASN A 36 -8.25 22.83 -1.21
N GLU A 37 -8.28 21.58 -0.73
CA GLU A 37 -8.59 21.32 0.68
C GLU A 37 -7.49 21.88 1.60
N PRO A 38 -7.79 22.22 2.86
CA PRO A 38 -6.81 22.77 3.79
C PRO A 38 -5.60 21.84 4.00
N LEU A 39 -4.45 22.39 4.33
CA LEU A 39 -3.32 21.59 4.83
C LEU A 39 -3.60 21.17 6.26
N PHE A 40 -3.12 19.98 6.66
CA PHE A 40 -3.40 19.41 7.97
C PHE A 40 -2.15 19.00 8.77
N ALA A 41 -0.96 19.09 8.18
CA ALA A 41 0.29 18.88 8.90
C ALA A 41 0.78 20.19 9.53
N SER A 42 1.44 20.09 10.68
CA SER A 42 2.00 21.25 11.39
C SER A 42 3.14 21.89 10.59
N GLU A 43 3.15 23.21 10.51
CA GLU A 43 4.28 23.97 9.94
C GLU A 43 5.52 23.95 10.85
N GLU A 44 5.36 23.62 12.13
CA GLU A 44 6.43 23.49 13.11
C GLU A 44 7.13 22.12 13.06
N ALA A 45 6.72 21.24 12.14
CA ALA A 45 7.30 19.91 12.02
C ALA A 45 8.80 19.99 11.66
N VAL A 46 9.61 19.23 12.41
CA VAL A 46 11.07 19.21 12.25
C VAL A 46 11.50 17.84 11.75
N TYR A 47 12.31 17.82 10.68
CA TYR A 47 12.87 16.61 10.13
C TYR A 47 14.04 16.09 10.98
N GLY A 48 14.12 14.77 11.13
CA GLY A 48 15.26 14.07 11.74
C GLY A 48 14.87 13.02 12.77
N GLY A 49 15.89 12.50 13.43
CA GLY A 49 15.72 11.56 14.52
C GLY A 49 15.39 10.13 14.09
N THR A 50 15.13 9.31 15.11
CA THR A 50 14.78 7.89 14.91
C THR A 50 13.55 7.56 15.73
N TYR A 51 12.51 7.09 15.08
CA TYR A 51 11.34 6.50 15.74
C TYR A 51 11.61 5.03 16.04
N ARG A 52 11.48 4.63 17.31
CA ARG A 52 11.82 3.31 17.81
C ARG A 52 10.57 2.58 18.27
N THR A 53 10.30 1.46 17.65
CA THR A 53 9.18 0.58 17.97
C THR A 53 9.64 -0.88 18.01
N TYR A 54 8.71 -1.81 18.17
CA TYR A 54 9.02 -3.23 18.25
C TYR A 54 8.01 -4.10 17.53
N ILE A 55 8.41 -5.34 17.29
CA ILE A 55 7.57 -6.46 16.88
C ILE A 55 7.93 -7.68 17.74
N GLU A 56 6.97 -8.56 17.98
CA GLU A 56 7.18 -9.72 18.85
C GLU A 56 8.01 -10.83 18.21
N SER A 57 7.97 -10.94 16.89
CA SER A 57 8.72 -11.97 16.16
C SER A 57 9.44 -11.39 14.95
N PHE A 58 10.62 -11.97 14.65
CA PHE A 58 11.30 -11.64 13.41
C PHE A 58 10.52 -12.20 12.23
N PRO A 59 10.31 -11.42 11.13
CA PRO A 59 9.54 -11.88 10.00
C PRO A 59 10.19 -13.06 9.29
N GLN A 60 9.39 -13.98 8.81
CA GLN A 60 9.88 -15.13 8.02
C GLN A 60 10.17 -14.73 6.58
N THR A 61 9.63 -13.61 6.12
CA THR A 61 9.86 -13.02 4.80
C THR A 61 9.85 -11.49 4.87
N LEU A 62 10.50 -10.85 3.90
CA LEU A 62 10.39 -9.41 3.65
C LEU A 62 9.34 -9.08 2.59
N ARG A 63 8.65 -10.08 2.06
CA ARG A 63 7.52 -9.87 1.16
C ARG A 63 6.30 -9.39 1.95
N SER A 64 5.49 -8.57 1.33
CA SER A 64 4.23 -8.10 1.90
C SER A 64 3.05 -9.03 1.63
N VAL A 65 3.20 -9.99 0.70
CA VAL A 65 2.12 -10.88 0.21
C VAL A 65 2.63 -12.30 0.01
N GLY A 66 1.71 -13.25 0.03
CA GLY A 66 1.98 -14.67 -0.17
C GLY A 66 2.36 -15.42 1.11
N PRO A 67 2.82 -16.67 1.00
CA PRO A 67 3.15 -17.51 2.15
C PRO A 67 4.13 -16.82 3.11
N ASP A 68 3.91 -16.98 4.41
CA ASP A 68 4.73 -16.43 5.50
C ASP A 68 4.76 -14.90 5.61
N ALA A 69 4.04 -14.17 4.76
CA ALA A 69 4.03 -12.70 4.76
C ALA A 69 3.21 -12.10 5.91
N ASN A 70 2.31 -12.87 6.53
CA ASN A 70 1.48 -12.38 7.63
C ASN A 70 2.29 -12.27 8.93
N SER A 71 2.97 -11.15 9.10
CA SER A 71 3.81 -10.84 10.26
C SER A 71 3.64 -9.38 10.70
N GLY A 72 4.08 -9.05 11.92
CA GLY A 72 4.06 -7.67 12.41
C GLY A 72 4.87 -6.68 11.55
N LEU A 73 5.76 -7.15 10.67
CA LEU A 73 6.47 -6.29 9.73
C LEU A 73 5.59 -5.88 8.54
N ARG A 74 4.59 -6.69 8.16
CA ARG A 74 3.78 -6.48 6.96
C ARG A 74 3.13 -5.10 6.91
N GLN A 75 2.56 -4.65 8.03
CA GLN A 75 1.95 -3.34 8.12
C GLN A 75 2.94 -2.22 7.74
N TYR A 76 4.18 -2.28 8.20
CA TYR A 76 5.21 -1.28 7.86
C TYR A 76 5.61 -1.29 6.39
N LEU A 77 5.45 -2.44 5.70
CA LEU A 77 5.71 -2.57 4.27
C LEU A 77 4.55 -2.06 3.41
N MET A 78 3.31 -2.16 3.91
CA MET A 78 2.11 -1.86 3.13
C MET A 78 1.48 -0.51 3.45
N ASP A 79 1.37 -0.17 4.73
CA ASP A 79 0.58 1.00 5.15
C ASP A 79 1.27 2.33 4.82
N GLY A 80 2.60 2.35 4.75
CA GLY A 80 3.37 3.52 4.35
C GLY A 80 3.32 3.85 2.86
N THR A 81 2.85 2.92 2.02
CA THR A 81 2.80 3.14 0.58
C THR A 81 1.58 4.00 0.21
N PRO A 82 1.78 5.11 -0.52
CA PRO A 82 0.69 5.94 -0.99
C PRO A 82 -0.34 5.13 -1.79
N LYS A 83 -1.63 5.45 -1.58
CA LYS A 83 -2.76 4.93 -2.36
C LYS A 83 -3.00 5.81 -3.58
N MET A 84 -4.06 5.56 -4.34
CA MET A 84 -4.48 6.48 -5.40
C MET A 84 -4.92 7.82 -4.81
N ALA A 85 -5.73 7.77 -3.75
CA ALA A 85 -6.22 8.92 -3.00
C ALA A 85 -6.35 8.56 -1.51
N GLN A 86 -6.45 9.57 -0.65
CA GLN A 86 -6.76 9.38 0.78
C GLN A 86 -7.89 10.29 1.22
N ARG A 87 -8.56 9.96 2.31
CA ARG A 87 -9.49 10.88 2.96
C ARG A 87 -8.73 12.01 3.64
N HIS A 88 -9.19 13.22 3.42
CA HIS A 88 -8.70 14.37 4.18
C HIS A 88 -9.20 14.27 5.63
N PRO A 89 -8.33 14.35 6.66
CA PRO A 89 -8.71 14.04 8.05
C PRO A 89 -9.77 14.97 8.62
N ASN A 90 -9.83 16.23 8.15
CA ASN A 90 -10.75 17.23 8.70
C ASN A 90 -12.02 17.40 7.85
N THR A 91 -11.94 17.22 6.52
CA THR A 91 -13.08 17.46 5.63
C THR A 91 -13.74 16.20 5.11
N GLY A 92 -13.10 15.04 5.27
CA GLY A 92 -13.58 13.75 4.77
C GLY A 92 -13.58 13.60 3.26
N LYS A 93 -13.18 14.62 2.49
CA LYS A 93 -13.09 14.53 1.04
C LYS A 93 -11.89 13.71 0.59
N TRP A 94 -12.00 13.06 -0.54
CA TRP A 94 -10.88 12.40 -1.17
C TRP A 94 -9.88 13.44 -1.69
N ILE A 95 -8.59 13.28 -1.37
CA ILE A 95 -7.49 14.14 -1.83
C ILE A 95 -6.42 13.30 -2.52
N PRO A 96 -5.66 13.89 -3.48
CA PRO A 96 -4.63 13.20 -4.24
C PRO A 96 -3.55 12.52 -3.40
N GLN A 97 -3.10 11.33 -3.87
CA GLN A 97 -1.85 10.70 -3.47
C GLN A 97 -1.04 10.30 -4.72
N LEU A 98 -1.03 9.00 -5.13
CA LEU A 98 -0.40 8.57 -6.38
C LEU A 98 -1.20 9.02 -7.62
N ALA A 99 -2.50 9.25 -7.49
CA ALA A 99 -3.28 9.89 -8.54
C ALA A 99 -3.42 11.38 -8.29
N LYS A 100 -3.19 12.19 -9.33
CA LYS A 100 -3.46 13.64 -9.33
C LYS A 100 -4.95 13.94 -9.42
N SER A 101 -5.69 13.10 -10.12
CA SER A 101 -7.15 13.23 -10.32
C SER A 101 -7.76 11.88 -10.65
N TRP A 102 -9.09 11.80 -10.50
CA TRP A 102 -9.89 10.63 -10.84
C TRP A 102 -11.21 11.04 -11.46
N ALA A 103 -11.82 10.12 -12.16
CA ALA A 103 -13.14 10.30 -12.77
C ALA A 103 -13.91 8.97 -12.74
N PHE A 104 -15.23 9.05 -12.87
CA PHE A 104 -16.10 7.89 -12.76
C PHE A 104 -16.76 7.59 -14.10
N GLY A 105 -16.91 6.30 -14.41
CA GLY A 105 -17.69 5.86 -15.54
C GLY A 105 -19.21 5.94 -15.24
N GLU A 106 -20.01 6.11 -16.25
CA GLU A 106 -21.49 6.15 -16.15
C GLU A 106 -22.09 4.83 -15.62
N ASP A 107 -21.34 3.74 -15.73
CA ASP A 107 -21.73 2.40 -15.27
C ASP A 107 -21.68 2.23 -13.75
N ASN A 108 -21.16 3.22 -13.00
CA ASN A 108 -20.91 3.15 -11.56
C ASN A 108 -20.05 1.95 -11.13
N LYS A 109 -19.21 1.42 -12.03
CA LYS A 109 -18.24 0.33 -11.79
C LYS A 109 -16.83 0.71 -12.17
N THR A 110 -16.69 1.72 -13.01
CA THR A 110 -15.41 2.12 -13.60
C THR A 110 -14.89 3.38 -12.94
N VAL A 111 -13.61 3.38 -12.59
CA VAL A 111 -12.89 4.57 -12.10
C VAL A 111 -11.63 4.77 -12.96
N TYR A 112 -11.46 5.98 -13.44
CA TYR A 112 -10.26 6.40 -14.16
C TYR A 112 -9.36 7.19 -13.23
N PHE A 113 -8.05 6.97 -13.32
CA PHE A 113 -7.06 7.72 -12.54
C PHE A 113 -5.99 8.29 -13.44
N LYS A 114 -5.68 9.57 -13.26
CA LYS A 114 -4.46 10.19 -13.77
C LYS A 114 -3.37 10.09 -12.70
N LEU A 115 -2.34 9.32 -12.96
CA LEU A 115 -1.21 9.12 -12.06
C LEU A 115 -0.34 10.38 -11.95
N ASP A 116 0.41 10.48 -10.88
CA ASP A 116 1.44 11.49 -10.75
C ASP A 116 2.68 11.08 -11.59
N ASP A 117 2.92 11.78 -12.67
CA ASP A 117 4.05 11.56 -13.61
C ASP A 117 5.43 11.86 -13.00
N THR A 118 5.44 12.46 -11.79
CA THR A 118 6.66 12.65 -11.00
C THR A 118 6.93 11.50 -10.04
N ALA A 119 5.96 10.60 -9.85
CA ALA A 119 6.08 9.49 -8.92
C ALA A 119 7.20 8.53 -9.33
N LYS A 120 7.99 8.12 -8.33
CA LYS A 120 9.15 7.23 -8.50
C LYS A 120 9.20 6.18 -7.40
N TRP A 121 9.76 5.06 -7.75
CA TRP A 121 10.23 4.06 -6.82
C TRP A 121 11.46 4.54 -6.02
N SER A 122 11.75 3.90 -4.91
CA SER A 122 12.90 4.26 -4.05
C SER A 122 14.28 4.02 -4.71
N ASP A 123 14.33 3.32 -5.83
CA ASP A 123 15.51 3.11 -6.66
C ASP A 123 15.63 4.10 -7.83
N GLY A 124 14.65 5.01 -7.95
CA GLY A 124 14.65 6.09 -8.95
C GLY A 124 13.86 5.83 -10.21
N GLU A 125 13.42 4.58 -10.47
CA GLU A 125 12.57 4.25 -11.61
C GLU A 125 11.20 4.90 -11.49
N LYS A 126 10.59 5.28 -12.62
CA LYS A 126 9.27 5.92 -12.65
C LYS A 126 8.16 4.91 -12.36
N ILE A 127 7.12 5.38 -11.66
CA ILE A 127 5.88 4.63 -11.48
C ILE A 127 4.96 4.97 -12.65
N THR A 128 4.50 3.94 -13.35
CA THR A 128 3.65 4.07 -14.53
C THR A 128 2.40 3.18 -14.45
N ALA A 129 1.54 3.31 -15.43
CA ALA A 129 0.38 2.45 -15.61
C ALA A 129 0.76 0.95 -15.72
N ASP A 130 1.94 0.65 -16.27
CA ASP A 130 2.42 -0.73 -16.39
C ASP A 130 2.63 -1.41 -15.02
N ASP A 131 2.99 -0.65 -13.98
CA ASP A 131 3.15 -1.18 -12.61
C ASP A 131 1.80 -1.56 -11.97
N TYR A 132 0.72 -0.89 -12.38
CA TYR A 132 -0.65 -1.24 -11.96
C TYR A 132 -1.21 -2.43 -12.74
N VAL A 133 -0.95 -2.51 -14.03
CA VAL A 133 -1.29 -3.71 -14.82
C VAL A 133 -0.54 -4.92 -14.28
N PHE A 134 0.75 -4.76 -13.98
CA PHE A 134 1.55 -5.82 -13.37
C PHE A 134 1.04 -6.20 -11.97
N MET A 135 0.54 -5.26 -11.19
CA MET A 135 -0.10 -5.55 -9.90
C MET A 135 -1.25 -6.57 -10.05
N MET A 136 -2.07 -6.47 -11.09
CA MET A 136 -3.13 -7.45 -11.35
C MET A 136 -2.55 -8.83 -11.64
N GLN A 137 -1.52 -8.92 -12.49
CA GLN A 137 -0.80 -10.17 -12.77
C GLN A 137 -0.23 -10.77 -11.48
N TYR A 138 0.41 -9.91 -10.67
CA TYR A 138 1.01 -10.30 -9.39
C TYR A 138 0.00 -10.96 -8.45
N TYR A 139 -1.17 -10.35 -8.22
CA TYR A 139 -2.16 -10.87 -7.27
C TYR A 139 -3.00 -12.02 -7.79
N THR A 140 -3.11 -12.18 -9.10
CA THR A 140 -3.85 -13.30 -9.72
C THR A 140 -2.96 -14.46 -10.13
N SER A 141 -1.63 -14.33 -9.99
CA SER A 141 -0.66 -15.38 -10.28
C SER A 141 -0.85 -16.60 -9.39
N LYS A 142 -0.58 -17.78 -9.94
CA LYS A 142 -0.54 -19.06 -9.22
C LYS A 142 0.68 -19.18 -8.28
N ASP A 143 1.72 -18.38 -8.50
CA ASP A 143 2.92 -18.37 -7.66
C ASP A 143 2.71 -17.60 -6.36
N ILE A 144 1.69 -16.74 -6.30
CA ILE A 144 1.30 -16.00 -5.10
C ILE A 144 0.07 -16.65 -4.48
N ILE A 145 0.30 -17.49 -3.49
CA ILE A 145 -0.77 -18.17 -2.75
C ILE A 145 -1.14 -17.29 -1.55
N ASP A 146 -2.08 -16.38 -1.78
CA ASP A 146 -2.68 -15.56 -0.73
C ASP A 146 -4.18 -15.46 -1.01
N PRO A 147 -5.01 -16.34 -0.41
CA PRO A 147 -6.41 -16.51 -0.78
C PRO A 147 -7.23 -15.23 -0.78
N TRP A 148 -6.98 -14.34 0.18
CA TRP A 148 -7.71 -13.08 0.28
C TRP A 148 -7.40 -12.17 -0.92
N TYR A 149 -6.12 -12.00 -1.25
CA TYR A 149 -5.72 -11.14 -2.38
C TYR A 149 -6.12 -11.77 -3.72
N ASN A 150 -5.93 -13.08 -3.87
CA ASN A 150 -6.33 -13.78 -5.09
C ASN A 150 -7.83 -13.60 -5.35
N ASP A 151 -8.68 -13.75 -4.31
CA ASP A 151 -10.12 -13.54 -4.42
C ASP A 151 -10.48 -12.07 -4.72
N PHE A 152 -9.90 -11.13 -3.97
CA PHE A 152 -10.18 -9.70 -4.12
C PHE A 152 -9.84 -9.18 -5.53
N PHE A 153 -8.67 -9.55 -6.07
CA PHE A 153 -8.23 -9.15 -7.40
C PHE A 153 -8.78 -10.02 -8.54
N THR A 154 -9.63 -10.98 -8.25
CA THR A 154 -10.40 -11.75 -9.24
C THR A 154 -11.85 -11.34 -9.24
N ASN A 155 -12.45 -11.15 -8.06
CA ASN A 155 -13.89 -11.03 -7.89
C ASN A 155 -14.37 -9.64 -7.49
N SER A 156 -13.50 -8.75 -7.01
CA SER A 156 -13.89 -7.38 -6.60
C SER A 156 -13.30 -6.32 -7.52
N ILE A 157 -12.00 -6.36 -7.78
CA ILE A 157 -11.33 -5.53 -8.80
C ILE A 157 -11.06 -6.42 -10.01
N VAL A 158 -11.90 -6.29 -11.02
CA VAL A 158 -11.93 -7.22 -12.15
C VAL A 158 -10.79 -7.00 -13.12
N SER A 159 -10.43 -5.73 -13.36
CA SER A 159 -9.30 -5.40 -14.25
C SER A 159 -8.73 -4.02 -13.96
N VAL A 160 -7.48 -3.86 -14.31
CA VAL A 160 -6.80 -2.57 -14.45
C VAL A 160 -6.23 -2.51 -15.85
N GLU A 161 -6.59 -1.48 -16.59
CA GLU A 161 -6.20 -1.31 -17.98
C GLU A 161 -5.42 -0.01 -18.16
N LYS A 162 -4.32 -0.12 -18.88
CA LYS A 162 -3.51 1.03 -19.29
C LYS A 162 -4.20 1.74 -20.45
N ILE A 163 -4.42 3.06 -20.31
CA ILE A 163 -4.85 3.94 -21.39
C ILE A 163 -3.63 4.61 -22.02
N ASP A 164 -2.79 5.22 -21.18
CA ASP A 164 -1.48 5.74 -21.51
C ASP A 164 -0.52 5.50 -20.32
N ASP A 165 0.71 6.01 -20.39
CA ASP A 165 1.73 5.74 -19.37
C ASP A 165 1.34 6.25 -17.98
N TYR A 166 0.42 7.22 -17.88
CA TYR A 166 -0.01 7.82 -16.62
C TYR A 166 -1.52 7.85 -16.45
N THR A 167 -2.26 7.09 -17.24
CA THR A 167 -3.71 6.98 -17.11
C THR A 167 -4.13 5.52 -17.08
N ILE A 168 -4.88 5.14 -16.05
CA ILE A 168 -5.43 3.80 -15.91
C ILE A 168 -6.95 3.83 -15.79
N ARG A 169 -7.58 2.76 -16.25
CA ARG A 169 -8.96 2.41 -16.01
C ARG A 169 -9.03 1.24 -15.04
N VAL A 170 -9.80 1.38 -13.97
CA VAL A 170 -10.05 0.35 -12.95
C VAL A 170 -11.50 -0.09 -13.04
N ASN A 171 -11.73 -1.36 -13.30
CA ASN A 171 -13.08 -1.93 -13.41
C ASN A 171 -13.38 -2.79 -12.17
N LEU A 172 -14.49 -2.48 -11.49
CA LEU A 172 -14.98 -3.22 -10.33
C LEU A 172 -16.14 -4.13 -10.75
N ALA A 173 -16.33 -5.22 -10.00
CA ALA A 173 -17.37 -6.22 -10.31
C ALA A 173 -18.79 -5.68 -10.14
N VAL A 174 -19.02 -4.83 -9.14
CA VAL A 174 -20.37 -4.39 -8.71
C VAL A 174 -20.50 -2.89 -8.81
N ALA A 175 -21.64 -2.42 -9.36
CA ALA A 175 -21.99 -1.01 -9.39
C ALA A 175 -22.24 -0.49 -7.98
N GLN A 176 -21.63 0.66 -7.64
CA GLN A 176 -21.68 1.26 -6.32
C GLN A 176 -21.70 2.79 -6.41
N SER A 177 -21.94 3.47 -5.29
CA SER A 177 -21.74 4.92 -5.24
C SER A 177 -20.27 5.28 -5.51
N HIS A 178 -20.01 6.46 -6.03
CA HIS A 178 -18.65 6.95 -6.30
C HIS A 178 -17.77 6.87 -5.05
N ASP A 179 -18.32 7.19 -3.89
CA ASP A 179 -17.60 7.10 -2.63
C ASP A 179 -17.23 5.66 -2.27
N SER A 180 -18.13 4.71 -2.44
CA SER A 180 -17.87 3.29 -2.20
C SER A 180 -16.82 2.73 -3.17
N LEU A 181 -16.81 3.15 -4.44
CA LEU A 181 -15.76 2.78 -5.39
C LEU A 181 -14.38 3.26 -4.91
N MET A 182 -14.32 4.53 -4.46
CA MET A 182 -13.07 5.08 -3.93
C MET A 182 -12.61 4.38 -2.64
N VAL A 183 -13.54 4.04 -1.73
CA VAL A 183 -13.23 3.23 -0.54
C VAL A 183 -12.66 1.88 -0.94
N MET A 184 -13.31 1.16 -1.86
CA MET A 184 -12.87 -0.16 -2.30
C MET A 184 -11.44 -0.14 -2.87
N ILE A 185 -11.11 0.88 -3.67
CA ILE A 185 -9.79 1.01 -4.28
C ILE A 185 -8.73 1.48 -3.26
N ASN A 186 -9.07 2.39 -2.35
CA ASN A 186 -8.11 3.05 -1.45
C ASN A 186 -8.11 2.51 -0.02
N MET A 187 -8.82 1.42 0.26
CA MET A 187 -8.88 0.80 1.59
C MET A 187 -7.46 0.42 2.06
N PRO A 188 -7.12 0.68 3.33
CA PRO A 188 -5.85 0.26 3.89
C PRO A 188 -5.64 -1.25 3.70
N SER A 189 -4.40 -1.64 3.40
CA SER A 189 -3.97 -3.05 3.29
C SER A 189 -4.74 -3.90 2.26
N ASN A 190 -5.54 -3.30 1.37
CA ASN A 190 -6.22 -4.05 0.30
C ASN A 190 -5.29 -4.49 -0.85
N GLY A 191 -4.05 -4.00 -0.86
CA GLY A 191 -3.07 -4.33 -1.87
C GLY A 191 -3.18 -3.55 -3.18
N PHE A 192 -4.18 -2.68 -3.36
CA PHE A 192 -4.27 -1.83 -4.56
C PHE A 192 -3.18 -0.75 -4.55
N GLN A 193 -1.98 -1.18 -4.87
CA GLN A 193 -0.74 -0.39 -4.92
C GLN A 193 0.07 -0.88 -6.12
N PRO A 194 0.77 0.01 -6.84
CA PRO A 194 1.61 -0.43 -7.94
C PRO A 194 2.66 -1.41 -7.46
N ARG A 195 3.07 -2.33 -8.32
CA ARG A 195 4.16 -3.27 -8.06
C ARG A 195 5.33 -2.99 -9.00
N PRO A 196 6.56 -2.98 -8.51
CA PRO A 196 7.72 -2.59 -9.31
C PRO A 196 8.05 -3.66 -10.37
N LYS A 197 7.41 -3.58 -11.54
CA LYS A 197 7.58 -4.55 -12.63
C LYS A 197 9.04 -4.77 -12.99
N HIS A 198 9.83 -3.69 -12.98
CA HIS A 198 11.26 -3.73 -13.31
C HIS A 198 12.09 -4.57 -12.33
N PHE A 199 11.66 -4.66 -11.06
CA PHE A 199 12.33 -5.47 -10.02
C PHE A 199 12.29 -6.97 -10.34
N PHE A 200 11.26 -7.42 -11.04
CA PHE A 200 11.06 -8.81 -11.44
C PHE A 200 11.59 -9.10 -12.87
N LYS A 201 12.04 -8.09 -13.59
CA LYS A 201 12.49 -8.20 -14.98
C LYS A 201 13.70 -9.15 -15.11
N GLY A 202 13.65 -10.00 -16.15
CA GLY A 202 14.73 -10.94 -16.47
C GLY A 202 14.76 -12.22 -15.65
N GLU A 203 13.79 -12.42 -14.78
CA GLU A 203 13.57 -13.69 -14.09
C GLU A 203 12.77 -14.66 -14.98
N LYS A 204 12.96 -15.97 -14.76
CA LYS A 204 12.23 -16.99 -15.52
C LYS A 204 10.73 -16.96 -15.18
N ASP A 205 9.93 -17.04 -16.20
CA ASP A 205 8.47 -17.14 -16.17
C ASP A 205 8.07 -18.21 -17.24
N GLU A 206 8.23 -19.49 -16.88
CA GLU A 206 8.01 -20.62 -17.81
C GLU A 206 6.52 -20.87 -18.05
N ASN A 207 5.66 -20.49 -17.10
CA ASN A 207 4.21 -20.64 -17.20
C ASN A 207 3.52 -19.44 -17.88
N ASN A 208 4.26 -18.38 -18.21
CA ASN A 208 3.81 -17.15 -18.86
C ASN A 208 2.63 -16.45 -18.13
N ASP A 209 2.62 -16.46 -16.80
CA ASP A 209 1.61 -15.75 -16.00
C ASP A 209 2.02 -14.33 -15.62
N GLY A 210 3.21 -13.88 -16.06
CA GLY A 210 3.76 -12.56 -15.79
C GLY A 210 4.53 -12.43 -14.48
N MET A 211 4.68 -13.55 -13.75
CA MET A 211 5.42 -13.62 -12.49
C MET A 211 6.63 -14.55 -12.60
N PRO A 212 7.72 -14.27 -11.87
CA PRO A 212 8.86 -15.18 -11.85
C PRO A 212 8.52 -16.53 -11.23
N ASP A 213 8.93 -17.60 -11.88
CA ASP A 213 8.89 -18.93 -11.28
C ASP A 213 9.65 -18.94 -9.94
N ASN A 214 9.15 -19.71 -8.98
CA ASN A 214 9.73 -19.76 -7.64
C ASN A 214 9.77 -18.41 -6.91
N PHE A 215 8.82 -17.52 -7.20
CA PHE A 215 8.71 -16.18 -6.61
C PHE A 215 8.92 -16.20 -5.08
N VAL A 216 8.19 -17.06 -4.37
CA VAL A 216 8.24 -17.16 -2.91
C VAL A 216 9.67 -17.43 -2.43
N ARG A 217 10.36 -18.39 -3.03
CA ARG A 217 11.70 -18.77 -2.63
C ARG A 217 12.74 -17.72 -2.98
N LYS A 218 12.64 -17.14 -4.18
CA LYS A 218 13.64 -16.27 -4.76
C LYS A 218 13.62 -14.86 -4.16
N PHE A 219 12.43 -14.37 -3.82
CA PHE A 219 12.21 -13.01 -3.31
C PHE A 219 11.96 -12.97 -1.80
N ASN A 220 12.10 -14.08 -1.08
CA ASN A 220 11.76 -14.18 0.33
C ASN A 220 12.45 -13.12 1.22
N PHE A 221 13.72 -12.81 0.96
CA PHE A 221 14.52 -11.81 1.69
C PHE A 221 15.07 -10.71 0.78
N LYS A 222 14.47 -10.47 -0.37
CA LYS A 222 14.75 -9.31 -1.21
C LYS A 222 13.72 -8.21 -0.91
N ALA A 223 14.23 -7.01 -0.59
CA ALA A 223 13.36 -5.86 -0.40
C ALA A 223 12.93 -5.31 -1.77
N GLU A 224 11.63 -5.23 -2.00
CA GLU A 224 11.09 -4.57 -3.20
C GLU A 224 11.32 -3.05 -3.09
N PRO A 225 11.60 -2.35 -4.20
CA PRO A 225 11.49 -0.90 -4.26
C PRO A 225 10.10 -0.43 -3.83
N THR A 226 10.02 0.73 -3.21
CA THR A 226 8.76 1.26 -2.70
C THR A 226 8.47 2.66 -3.20
N ALA A 227 7.20 3.00 -3.35
CA ALA A 227 6.73 4.37 -3.60
C ALA A 227 6.65 5.20 -2.30
N ALA A 228 6.78 4.54 -1.15
CA ALA A 228 6.64 5.13 0.18
C ALA A 228 7.79 6.10 0.51
N PRO A 229 7.61 7.00 1.50
CA PRO A 229 8.67 7.86 1.98
C PRO A 229 9.81 7.09 2.66
N TYR A 230 9.56 5.86 3.09
CA TYR A 230 10.55 5.03 3.79
C TYR A 230 10.80 3.73 3.03
N TYR A 231 12.07 3.38 2.84
CA TYR A 231 12.50 2.10 2.29
C TYR A 231 13.22 1.25 3.33
N LEU A 232 13.25 -0.06 3.10
CA LEU A 232 13.95 -1.01 3.96
C LEU A 232 15.47 -0.85 3.80
N ASP A 233 16.15 -0.27 4.81
CA ASP A 233 17.58 0.02 4.79
C ASP A 233 18.43 -1.13 5.35
N LYS A 234 18.06 -1.64 6.54
CA LYS A 234 18.85 -2.66 7.23
C LYS A 234 18.00 -3.75 7.85
N VAL A 235 18.45 -4.97 7.67
CA VAL A 235 17.88 -6.16 8.31
C VAL A 235 18.98 -6.85 9.14
N LYS A 236 18.79 -6.89 10.46
CA LYS A 236 19.61 -7.69 11.38
C LYS A 236 18.80 -8.90 11.81
N LYS A 237 19.05 -10.05 11.17
CA LYS A 237 18.29 -11.29 11.37
C LYS A 237 18.08 -11.60 12.86
N GLY A 238 16.85 -11.84 13.25
CA GLY A 238 16.42 -12.14 14.61
C GLY A 238 16.50 -10.97 15.61
N LYS A 239 16.93 -9.77 15.18
CA LYS A 239 17.18 -8.65 16.10
C LYS A 239 16.39 -7.39 15.76
N SER A 240 16.47 -6.91 14.53
CA SER A 240 15.83 -5.64 14.16
C SER A 240 15.73 -5.44 12.66
N VAL A 241 14.78 -4.60 12.28
CA VAL A 241 14.59 -4.06 10.92
C VAL A 241 14.65 -2.55 11.02
N THR A 242 15.27 -1.89 10.05
CA THR A 242 15.36 -0.43 10.00
C THR A 242 14.88 0.06 8.64
N PHE A 243 13.92 0.97 8.66
CA PHE A 243 13.53 1.76 7.49
C PHE A 243 14.23 3.11 7.56
N LYS A 244 14.60 3.63 6.41
CA LYS A 244 15.19 4.96 6.26
C LYS A 244 14.35 5.79 5.31
N HIS A 245 14.22 7.07 5.59
CA HIS A 245 13.56 8.03 4.71
C HIS A 245 14.34 8.16 3.39
N VAL A 246 13.63 8.24 2.27
CA VAL A 246 14.22 8.40 0.92
C VAL A 246 15.06 9.67 0.83
N GLY A 247 14.64 10.75 1.49
CA GLY A 247 15.31 12.04 1.50
C GLY A 247 14.39 13.16 1.04
N GLU A 248 14.96 14.35 0.87
CA GLU A 248 14.22 15.55 0.44
C GLU A 248 13.69 15.44 -0.99
N ASP A 249 14.34 14.59 -1.81
CA ASP A 249 13.95 14.33 -3.20
C ASP A 249 12.82 13.30 -3.35
N TRP A 250 12.22 12.86 -2.24
CA TRP A 250 11.08 11.97 -2.34
C TRP A 250 9.96 12.63 -3.16
N TRP A 251 9.53 11.96 -4.23
CA TRP A 251 8.55 12.48 -5.20
C TRP A 251 7.27 12.99 -4.54
N GLY A 252 6.86 12.38 -3.42
CA GLY A 252 5.64 12.73 -2.71
C GLY A 252 5.61 14.19 -2.22
N TYR A 253 6.76 14.82 -2.01
CA TYR A 253 6.80 16.23 -1.61
C TYR A 253 6.35 17.21 -2.72
N ASN A 254 6.19 16.74 -3.95
CA ASN A 254 5.50 17.50 -5.00
C ASN A 254 3.99 17.61 -4.74
N ASN A 255 3.43 16.73 -3.94
CA ASN A 255 2.04 16.80 -3.52
C ASN A 255 1.93 17.67 -2.25
N ARG A 256 1.14 18.74 -2.32
CA ARG A 256 0.95 19.69 -1.22
C ARG A 256 0.53 19.05 0.10
N TYR A 257 -0.22 17.94 0.05
CA TYR A 257 -0.72 17.24 1.23
C TYR A 257 0.33 16.38 1.94
N TYR A 258 1.53 16.23 1.36
CA TYR A 258 2.67 15.59 2.02
C TYR A 258 3.64 16.59 2.64
N LYS A 259 3.43 17.89 2.41
CA LYS A 259 4.23 18.93 3.04
C LYS A 259 4.18 18.78 4.57
N ASN A 260 5.33 18.87 5.21
CA ASN A 260 5.51 18.76 6.67
C ASN A 260 5.12 17.38 7.26
N ARG A 261 5.06 16.34 6.45
CA ARG A 261 4.80 14.95 6.87
C ARG A 261 6.04 14.09 6.70
N TYR A 262 6.02 12.92 7.35
CA TYR A 262 7.13 11.94 7.27
C TYR A 262 8.47 12.49 7.74
N ASN A 263 8.47 13.20 8.86
CA ASN A 263 9.61 13.99 9.34
C ASN A 263 10.68 13.18 10.06
N VAL A 264 10.46 11.90 10.32
CA VAL A 264 11.43 11.02 10.98
C VAL A 264 12.45 10.51 9.96
N GLU A 265 13.75 10.60 10.27
CA GLU A 265 14.80 10.11 9.36
C GLU A 265 14.82 8.59 9.28
N LYS A 266 14.60 7.90 10.44
CA LYS A 266 14.69 6.44 10.54
C LYS A 266 13.55 5.87 11.40
N VAL A 267 13.02 4.72 10.98
CA VAL A 267 12.12 3.91 11.80
C VAL A 267 12.85 2.62 12.15
N ARG A 268 13.16 2.42 13.43
CA ARG A 268 13.83 1.23 13.92
C ARG A 268 12.86 0.32 14.64
N ILE A 269 12.68 -0.88 14.12
CA ILE A 269 11.81 -1.92 14.66
C ILE A 269 12.69 -2.99 15.32
N THR A 270 12.58 -3.15 16.61
CA THR A 270 13.36 -4.14 17.40
C THR A 270 12.49 -5.37 17.64
N VAL A 271 13.08 -6.55 17.57
CA VAL A 271 12.37 -7.80 17.95
C VAL A 271 12.40 -7.96 19.46
N ILE A 272 11.26 -7.87 20.11
CA ILE A 272 11.08 -8.07 21.55
C ILE A 272 9.89 -8.99 21.75
N ARG A 273 10.15 -10.24 22.12
CA ARG A 273 9.14 -11.31 22.18
C ARG A 273 8.20 -11.20 23.35
N ASP A 274 8.67 -10.62 24.44
CA ASP A 274 7.93 -10.53 25.70
C ASP A 274 7.41 -9.10 25.88
N PRO A 275 6.07 -8.90 25.98
CA PRO A 275 5.46 -7.58 26.16
C PRO A 275 5.90 -6.88 27.45
N ASP A 276 6.19 -7.60 28.54
CA ASP A 276 6.69 -7.00 29.77
C ASP A 276 8.11 -6.45 29.61
N ILE A 277 8.92 -7.13 28.81
CA ILE A 277 10.26 -6.63 28.44
C ILE A 277 10.12 -5.41 27.51
N ALA A 278 9.20 -5.43 26.56
CA ALA A 278 8.94 -4.29 25.67
C ALA A 278 8.47 -3.06 26.48
N MET A 279 7.59 -3.25 27.46
CA MET A 279 7.15 -2.19 28.35
C MET A 279 8.31 -1.59 29.15
N LYS A 280 9.22 -2.41 29.69
CA LYS A 280 10.42 -1.93 30.38
C LYS A 280 11.36 -1.14 29.45
N HIS A 281 11.47 -1.53 28.17
CA HIS A 281 12.20 -0.76 27.16
C HIS A 281 11.55 0.60 26.91
N PHE A 282 10.22 0.64 26.83
CA PHE A 282 9.47 1.89 26.68
C PHE A 282 9.67 2.80 27.90
N GLU A 283 9.52 2.29 29.13
CA GLU A 283 9.75 3.03 30.38
C GLU A 283 11.16 3.64 30.49
N LYS A 284 12.16 2.95 29.95
CA LYS A 284 13.56 3.41 29.89
C LYS A 284 13.82 4.39 28.75
N GLY A 285 12.83 4.66 27.89
CA GLY A 285 12.98 5.52 26.71
C GLY A 285 13.75 4.87 25.56
N ASN A 286 13.85 3.54 25.52
CA ASN A 286 14.45 2.79 24.42
C ASN A 286 13.46 2.52 23.27
N LEU A 287 12.15 2.69 23.52
CA LEU A 287 11.07 2.71 22.56
C LEU A 287 10.33 4.04 22.67
N ASP A 288 9.85 4.54 21.54
CA ASP A 288 9.04 5.76 21.45
C ASP A 288 7.54 5.42 21.42
N TYR A 289 7.22 4.16 21.16
CA TYR A 289 5.87 3.64 21.11
C TYR A 289 5.80 2.25 21.75
N PHE A 290 4.75 2.00 22.49
CA PHE A 290 4.39 0.70 23.07
C PHE A 290 2.90 0.47 22.90
N GLU A 291 2.54 -0.60 22.23
CA GLU A 291 1.15 -1.01 22.05
C GLU A 291 0.67 -1.77 23.28
N MET A 292 -0.29 -1.20 24.00
CA MET A 292 -0.89 -1.86 25.15
C MET A 292 -2.06 -2.74 24.75
N VAL A 293 -1.77 -3.96 24.34
CA VAL A 293 -2.78 -4.90 23.83
C VAL A 293 -3.72 -5.38 24.93
N LEU A 294 -3.25 -5.47 26.19
CA LEU A 294 -4.03 -5.99 27.31
C LEU A 294 -4.46 -4.86 28.25
N PRO A 295 -5.74 -4.80 28.66
CA PRO A 295 -6.22 -3.83 29.64
C PRO A 295 -5.44 -3.83 30.96
N SER A 296 -4.93 -5.00 31.41
CA SER A 296 -4.10 -5.13 32.60
C SER A 296 -2.80 -4.34 32.52
N PHE A 297 -2.19 -4.21 31.34
CA PHE A 297 -1.00 -3.37 31.18
C PHE A 297 -1.31 -1.93 31.53
N TRP A 298 -2.46 -1.43 31.08
CA TRP A 298 -2.87 -0.07 31.38
C TRP A 298 -3.27 0.11 32.85
N HIS A 299 -4.16 -0.73 33.37
CA HIS A 299 -4.71 -0.55 34.68
C HIS A 299 -3.73 -0.88 35.82
N ASP A 300 -2.95 -1.95 35.64
CA ASP A 300 -2.12 -2.46 36.75
C ASP A 300 -0.68 -1.94 36.67
N LYS A 301 -0.13 -1.78 35.45
CA LYS A 301 1.29 -1.48 35.26
C LYS A 301 1.59 -0.01 35.03
N THR A 302 0.63 0.81 34.61
CA THR A 302 0.84 2.26 34.43
C THR A 302 0.58 3.10 35.68
N ASN A 303 0.09 2.50 36.76
CA ASN A 303 -0.15 3.21 38.02
C ASN A 303 1.14 3.42 38.82
N THR A 304 2.24 3.75 38.16
CA THR A 304 3.55 3.98 38.76
C THR A 304 3.95 5.45 38.68
N ASP A 305 4.89 5.86 39.53
CA ASP A 305 5.43 7.22 39.53
C ASP A 305 6.11 7.59 38.20
N VAL A 306 6.64 6.61 37.47
CA VAL A 306 7.25 6.82 36.15
C VAL A 306 6.22 7.33 35.15
N TYR A 307 5.06 6.70 35.10
CA TYR A 307 3.96 7.14 34.22
C TYR A 307 3.37 8.48 34.69
N LYS A 308 3.13 8.62 35.98
CA LYS A 308 2.54 9.85 36.56
C LYS A 308 3.46 11.06 36.39
N LYS A 309 4.77 10.92 36.53
CA LYS A 309 5.73 12.04 36.53
C LYS A 309 6.37 12.28 35.17
N ARG A 310 6.57 11.26 34.33
CA ARG A 310 7.36 11.35 33.09
C ARG A 310 6.52 11.25 31.81
N LEU A 311 5.57 10.36 31.78
CA LEU A 311 4.82 10.07 30.55
C LEU A 311 3.50 10.84 30.48
N TYR A 312 2.74 10.86 31.57
CA TYR A 312 1.43 11.53 31.62
C TYR A 312 1.46 13.06 31.47
N PRO A 313 2.32 13.81 32.15
CA PRO A 313 2.25 15.29 32.08
C PRO A 313 2.65 15.87 30.73
N LYS A 314 3.38 15.10 29.92
CA LYS A 314 3.86 15.60 28.62
C LYS A 314 2.97 15.19 27.45
N VAL A 315 2.25 14.08 27.61
CA VAL A 315 1.59 13.52 26.46
C VAL A 315 0.18 14.05 26.28
N LEU A 316 -0.60 14.37 27.33
CA LEU A 316 -1.98 14.66 26.96
C LEU A 316 -2.83 15.54 27.86
N GLY A 317 -2.56 15.79 29.11
CA GLY A 317 -3.61 16.39 29.97
C GLY A 317 -4.95 15.62 29.95
N ILE A 318 -4.94 14.39 29.45
CA ILE A 318 -6.12 13.54 29.27
C ILE A 318 -6.15 12.54 30.39
N GLN A 319 -7.23 12.60 31.16
CA GLN A 319 -7.59 11.53 32.08
C GLN A 319 -7.84 10.24 31.30
N PRO A 320 -7.36 9.07 31.77
CA PRO A 320 -7.67 7.80 31.14
C PRO A 320 -9.17 7.62 31.07
N ILE A 321 -9.72 7.77 29.91
CA ILE A 321 -11.13 7.54 29.66
C ILE A 321 -11.31 6.05 29.46
N THR A 322 -12.23 5.48 30.22
CA THR A 322 -12.59 4.06 30.27
C THR A 322 -12.37 3.28 28.96
N THR A 323 -11.94 2.05 29.12
CA THR A 323 -11.53 1.03 28.13
C THR A 323 -12.27 0.96 26.77
N ARG A 324 -13.43 1.55 26.65
CA ARG A 324 -14.21 1.54 25.40
C ARG A 324 -13.71 2.49 24.30
N ARG A 325 -12.82 3.45 24.58
CA ARG A 325 -12.28 4.40 23.59
C ARG A 325 -10.91 4.05 23.03
N TRP A 326 -10.24 3.05 23.56
CA TRP A 326 -8.93 2.60 23.14
C TRP A 326 -8.90 1.95 21.74
N TRP A 327 -10.05 1.52 21.26
CA TRP A 327 -10.23 0.83 20.00
C TRP A 327 -10.87 1.70 18.91
N ARG A 328 -10.96 2.99 19.13
CA ARG A 328 -11.23 3.87 18.01
C ARG A 328 -9.92 4.09 17.24
N MET A 329 -9.65 3.18 16.35
CA MET A 329 -9.13 3.63 15.08
C MET A 329 -10.16 4.62 14.53
N ASP A 330 -9.71 5.77 14.03
CA ASP A 330 -10.59 6.52 13.18
C ASP A 330 -11.02 5.60 12.02
N GLU A 331 -12.06 5.94 11.36
CA GLU A 331 -12.55 5.24 10.17
C GLU A 331 -11.48 5.13 9.07
N TYR A 332 -10.29 5.68 9.27
CA TYR A 332 -9.12 5.70 8.38
C TYR A 332 -7.96 4.83 8.88
N GLY A 333 -8.14 4.06 9.97
CA GLY A 333 -7.11 3.15 10.48
C GLY A 333 -5.96 3.82 11.23
N ASN A 334 -6.08 5.12 11.57
CA ASN A 334 -5.10 5.78 12.42
C ASN A 334 -5.49 5.57 13.89
N ALA A 335 -4.56 5.03 14.68
CA ALA A 335 -4.73 4.98 16.12
C ALA A 335 -4.61 6.40 16.69
N PHE A 336 -5.71 6.97 17.18
CA PHE A 336 -5.64 8.16 18.01
C PHE A 336 -5.34 7.75 19.44
N VAL A 337 -4.23 8.29 19.96
CA VAL A 337 -4.09 8.53 21.38
C VAL A 337 -4.80 9.86 21.63
N GLY A 338 -6.09 9.79 21.89
CA GLY A 338 -6.90 10.92 22.33
C GLY A 338 -6.95 10.96 23.83
#